data_f632e1b63a7f2bed4f739a7059b97e24
#
_entry.id   f632e1b63a7f2bed4f739a7059b97e24
#
_cell.length_a   1.000
_cell.length_b   1.000
_cell.length_c   1.000
_cell.angle_alpha   90.00
_cell.angle_beta   90.00
_cell.angle_gamma   90.00
#
_symmetry.space_group_name_H-M   'P 1'
#
loop_
_entity.id
_entity.type
_entity.pdbx_description
1 polymer ?
#
loop_
_entity_poly.entity_id
_entity_poly.type
_entity_poly.pdbx_seq_one_letter_code
_entity_poly.pdbx_strand_id
1 'polypeptide(L)'
;MMNVANQTTTPSNGSPVSENSCEKDPDFFANLFINSPIGIYIAQDGKFVFLNPEFLRISGYEEPELLGANSLGIVHPEDRVQVRENAIRMLKQERMTPYEHRVITKDGEIRWIIETVTSVEYRGRRAALGYFMDNTHSVYTIEALRISEDKFKKVFRSSPDWFVISTLEDGFYIDVNEAFLRATGYERHQVIGRTSRELGIWADASNRDEMVKTLRKEGSVRNLEVRFRMKSGEIRNMLWSAEVIDYGDEKCLIAMTRDITARHRAQQEQLKREKLQGVLEIAGATCHEVNQPLQYIYLLLNEVMNEYPDNGNLNEIRKQCDRIKTITQKMEGITIYETTDYIQGKKIVDINGASKKNERAS
;
A
#
# COMPACT_ATOMS: atom_id res chain seq x y z
N MET A 1 50.93 42.98 -55.66
CA MET A 1 50.69 44.37 -56.13
C MET A 1 49.88 45.08 -55.05
N MET A 2 50.52 46.18 -54.63
CA MET A 2 49.98 47.38 -54.00
C MET A 2 49.26 47.17 -52.64
N ASN A 3 49.87 47.52 -51.53
CA ASN A 3 50.47 48.77 -51.04
C ASN A 3 49.47 49.62 -50.26
N VAL A 4 49.80 49.89 -49.02
CA VAL A 4 49.76 51.18 -48.24
C VAL A 4 48.42 51.48 -47.62
N ALA A 5 48.23 51.81 -46.34
CA ALA A 5 49.04 52.71 -45.51
C ALA A 5 48.71 52.53 -44.00
N ASN A 6 49.75 52.63 -43.22
CA ASN A 6 49.74 53.01 -41.82
C ASN A 6 48.98 54.31 -41.56
N GLN A 7 48.13 54.33 -40.51
CA GLN A 7 47.93 55.55 -39.72
C GLN A 7 47.83 55.17 -38.26
N THR A 8 48.91 55.52 -37.59
CA THR A 8 49.02 55.65 -36.16
C THR A 8 48.17 56.80 -35.64
N THR A 9 47.22 56.50 -34.75
CA THR A 9 46.65 57.53 -33.87
C THR A 9 46.81 57.07 -32.44
N THR A 10 47.49 57.90 -31.71
CA THR A 10 47.77 57.87 -30.29
C THR A 10 46.53 57.76 -29.41
N PRO A 11 46.62 57.10 -28.24
CA PRO A 11 45.47 57.00 -27.35
C PRO A 11 45.29 58.29 -26.57
N SER A 12 44.10 58.87 -26.70
CA SER A 12 43.66 59.96 -25.82
C SER A 12 43.22 59.40 -24.49
N ASN A 13 43.79 59.90 -23.44
CA ASN A 13 43.35 60.03 -22.06
C ASN A 13 42.21 59.07 -21.63
N GLY A 14 42.62 58.03 -20.92
CA GLY A 14 41.73 57.30 -19.97
C GLY A 14 41.34 58.27 -18.85
N SER A 15 40.06 58.62 -18.82
CA SER A 15 39.44 59.18 -17.64
C SER A 15 39.59 58.18 -16.50
N PRO A 16 40.00 58.61 -15.28
CA PRO A 16 40.01 57.67 -14.15
C PRO A 16 38.60 57.13 -13.96
N VAL A 17 38.49 55.81 -13.95
CA VAL A 17 37.30 55.10 -13.45
C VAL A 17 37.04 55.74 -12.10
N SER A 18 35.97 56.53 -12.01
CA SER A 18 35.47 57.03 -10.73
C SER A 18 35.29 55.82 -9.84
N GLU A 19 36.11 55.71 -8.79
CA GLU A 19 35.76 54.89 -7.64
C GLU A 19 34.32 55.27 -7.29
N ASN A 20 33.41 54.37 -7.55
CA ASN A 20 32.02 54.47 -7.09
C ASN A 20 32.10 54.60 -5.57
N SER A 21 32.14 55.82 -5.11
CA SER A 21 31.69 56.17 -3.80
C SER A 21 30.22 55.79 -3.79
N CYS A 22 29.94 54.59 -3.28
CA CYS A 22 28.60 54.22 -2.84
C CYS A 22 28.31 55.27 -1.74
N GLU A 23 27.78 56.44 -2.17
CA GLU A 23 27.30 57.45 -1.26
C GLU A 23 26.31 56.72 -0.37
N LYS A 24 26.64 56.67 0.92
CA LYS A 24 25.86 56.04 1.96
C LYS A 24 24.59 56.89 2.09
N ASP A 25 23.60 56.57 1.26
CA ASP A 25 22.23 57.05 1.41
C ASP A 25 21.64 56.41 2.67
N PRO A 26 21.58 57.14 3.80
CA PRO A 26 21.04 56.57 5.05
C PRO A 26 19.63 56.07 4.89
N ASP A 27 18.83 56.69 4.03
CA ASP A 27 17.43 56.30 3.78
C ASP A 27 17.34 55.00 2.97
N PHE A 28 18.29 54.77 2.06
CA PHE A 28 18.37 53.51 1.34
C PHE A 28 18.66 52.34 2.28
N PHE A 29 19.63 52.45 3.16
CA PHE A 29 19.96 51.41 4.14
C PHE A 29 18.83 51.21 5.15
N ALA A 30 18.20 52.27 5.65
CA ALA A 30 17.05 52.17 6.54
C ALA A 30 15.90 51.40 5.86
N ASN A 31 15.61 51.72 4.59
CA ASN A 31 14.59 51.01 3.82
C ASN A 31 14.91 49.51 3.60
N LEU A 32 16.17 49.13 3.39
CA LEU A 32 16.56 47.71 3.29
C LEU A 32 16.28 46.96 4.60
N PHE A 33 16.54 47.55 5.75
CA PHE A 33 16.23 46.92 7.04
C PHE A 33 14.73 46.84 7.33
N ILE A 34 14.02 47.94 7.03
CA ILE A 34 12.55 48.00 7.30
C ILE A 34 11.77 47.04 6.40
N ASN A 35 12.14 46.94 5.12
CA ASN A 35 11.44 46.12 4.15
C ASN A 35 12.06 44.71 3.97
N SER A 36 12.99 44.32 4.85
CA SER A 36 13.60 42.99 4.81
C SER A 36 12.54 41.90 5.08
N PRO A 37 12.48 40.84 4.25
CA PRO A 37 11.62 39.70 4.50
C PRO A 37 12.14 38.80 5.64
N ILE A 38 13.23 39.16 6.26
CA ILE A 38 13.87 38.46 7.38
C ILE A 38 13.79 39.36 8.60
N GLY A 39 13.45 38.79 9.74
CA GLY A 39 13.54 39.48 11.02
C GLY A 39 14.98 39.87 11.30
N ILE A 40 15.22 41.13 11.65
CA ILE A 40 16.55 41.66 12.01
C ILE A 40 16.47 42.28 13.39
N TYR A 41 17.42 41.94 14.23
CA TYR A 41 17.54 42.58 15.52
C TYR A 41 19.00 42.93 15.84
N ILE A 42 19.18 43.94 16.72
CA ILE A 42 20.45 44.22 17.34
C ILE A 42 20.31 44.04 18.85
N ALA A 43 21.25 43.31 19.44
CA ALA A 43 21.29 43.10 20.88
C ALA A 43 22.66 43.61 21.45
N GLN A 44 22.59 44.37 22.55
CA GLN A 44 23.72 44.78 23.35
C GLN A 44 23.54 44.33 24.80
N ASP A 45 24.58 43.78 25.39
CA ASP A 45 24.55 43.25 26.76
C ASP A 45 23.42 42.25 27.01
N GLY A 46 23.06 41.47 25.96
CA GLY A 46 21.97 40.47 26.00
C GLY A 46 20.56 41.08 25.92
N LYS A 47 20.42 42.36 25.61
CA LYS A 47 19.12 43.04 25.49
C LYS A 47 18.90 43.55 24.08
N PHE A 48 17.67 43.47 23.59
CA PHE A 48 17.28 44.05 22.32
C PHE A 48 17.42 45.59 22.36
N VAL A 49 18.10 46.15 21.35
CA VAL A 49 18.26 47.63 21.20
C VAL A 49 17.72 48.12 19.86
N PHE A 50 17.45 47.21 18.94
CA PHE A 50 16.80 47.48 17.66
C PHE A 50 16.09 46.22 17.16
N LEU A 51 14.92 46.41 16.55
CA LEU A 51 14.09 45.35 15.93
C LEU A 51 13.50 45.91 14.64
N ASN A 52 13.50 45.11 13.55
CA ASN A 52 12.81 45.53 12.35
C ASN A 52 11.32 45.05 12.39
N PRO A 53 10.45 45.62 11.52
CA PRO A 53 9.04 45.23 11.49
C PRO A 53 8.81 43.72 11.29
N GLU A 54 9.63 43.04 10.50
CA GLU A 54 9.49 41.60 10.24
C GLU A 54 9.80 40.77 11.49
N PHE A 55 10.79 41.16 12.31
CA PHE A 55 11.01 40.48 13.59
C PHE A 55 9.79 40.59 14.50
N LEU A 56 9.16 41.77 14.58
CA LEU A 56 7.96 42.01 15.37
C LEU A 56 6.79 41.17 14.83
N ARG A 57 6.63 41.10 13.50
CA ARG A 57 5.61 40.27 12.85
C ARG A 57 5.78 38.78 13.16
N ILE A 58 7.00 38.27 13.10
CA ILE A 58 7.32 36.86 13.39
C ILE A 58 7.09 36.54 14.86
N SER A 59 7.54 37.42 15.77
CA SER A 59 7.46 37.19 17.21
C SER A 59 6.08 37.49 17.81
N GLY A 60 5.27 38.32 17.14
CA GLY A 60 3.95 38.77 17.61
C GLY A 60 3.97 39.79 18.71
N TYR A 61 5.15 40.26 19.13
CA TYR A 61 5.29 41.31 20.15
C TYR A 61 5.32 42.70 19.52
N GLU A 62 4.96 43.69 20.31
CA GLU A 62 5.14 45.08 19.95
C GLU A 62 6.54 45.56 20.35
N GLU A 63 7.09 46.51 19.60
CA GLU A 63 8.45 47.00 19.81
C GLU A 63 8.72 47.45 21.26
N PRO A 64 7.85 48.22 21.94
CA PRO A 64 8.07 48.64 23.33
C PRO A 64 8.18 47.51 24.35
N GLU A 65 7.58 46.34 24.03
CA GLU A 65 7.63 45.17 24.91
C GLU A 65 8.97 44.45 24.88
N LEU A 66 9.68 44.55 23.75
CA LEU A 66 10.93 43.84 23.52
C LEU A 66 12.15 44.73 23.66
N LEU A 67 12.05 46.03 23.37
CA LEU A 67 13.19 46.96 23.54
C LEU A 67 13.66 47.00 25.00
N GLY A 68 14.95 46.69 25.22
CA GLY A 68 15.54 46.56 26.55
C GLY A 68 15.25 45.23 27.27
N ALA A 69 14.40 44.39 26.71
CA ALA A 69 14.17 43.04 27.24
C ALA A 69 15.33 42.08 26.90
N ASN A 70 15.44 41.01 27.67
CA ASN A 70 16.44 39.96 27.43
C ASN A 70 16.19 39.29 26.09
N SER A 71 17.17 39.24 25.20
CA SER A 71 17.06 38.64 23.87
C SER A 71 16.76 37.14 23.91
N LEU A 72 17.06 36.41 24.98
CA LEU A 72 16.69 35.03 25.19
C LEU A 72 15.28 34.87 25.80
N GLY A 73 14.59 35.99 26.10
CA GLY A 73 13.25 35.97 26.73
C GLY A 73 12.20 35.22 25.90
N ILE A 74 12.22 35.43 24.58
CA ILE A 74 11.29 34.81 23.63
C ILE A 74 11.72 33.40 23.21
N VAL A 75 12.96 32.99 23.50
CA VAL A 75 13.44 31.63 23.16
C VAL A 75 12.78 30.60 24.09
N HIS A 76 12.37 29.48 23.51
CA HIS A 76 11.80 28.36 24.27
C HIS A 76 12.74 27.97 25.42
N PRO A 77 12.24 27.77 26.65
CA PRO A 77 13.09 27.55 27.84
C PRO A 77 14.14 26.47 27.67
N GLU A 78 13.80 25.35 27.02
CA GLU A 78 14.73 24.23 26.79
C GLU A 78 15.86 24.58 25.82
N ASP A 79 15.67 25.55 24.91
CA ASP A 79 16.63 25.88 23.87
C ASP A 79 17.58 27.02 24.28
N ARG A 80 17.26 27.75 25.37
CA ARG A 80 18.03 28.98 25.80
C ARG A 80 19.51 28.76 25.98
N VAL A 81 19.90 27.65 26.57
CA VAL A 81 21.32 27.35 26.81
C VAL A 81 22.05 27.17 25.48
N GLN A 82 21.47 26.33 24.61
CA GLN A 82 22.04 25.99 23.30
C GLN A 82 22.11 27.24 22.38
N VAL A 83 21.06 28.06 22.36
CA VAL A 83 21.00 29.31 21.60
C VAL A 83 22.09 30.27 22.03
N ARG A 84 22.25 30.45 23.37
CA ARG A 84 23.31 31.30 23.91
C ARG A 84 24.69 30.82 23.50
N GLU A 85 24.99 29.54 23.60
CA GLU A 85 26.27 28.96 23.20
C GLU A 85 26.53 29.12 21.71
N ASN A 86 25.53 28.85 20.86
CA ASN A 86 25.63 29.02 19.42
C ASN A 86 25.89 30.47 19.04
N ALA A 87 25.17 31.42 19.62
CA ALA A 87 25.37 32.84 19.39
C ALA A 87 26.80 33.29 19.79
N ILE A 88 27.30 32.85 20.94
CA ILE A 88 28.68 33.16 21.37
C ILE A 88 29.72 32.59 20.40
N ARG A 89 29.53 31.33 19.94
CA ARG A 89 30.45 30.71 18.97
C ARG A 89 30.42 31.45 17.63
N MET A 90 29.26 31.91 17.16
CA MET A 90 29.17 32.73 15.96
C MET A 90 29.86 34.10 16.13
N LEU A 91 29.63 34.78 17.24
CA LEU A 91 30.29 36.06 17.55
C LEU A 91 31.83 35.96 17.64
N LYS A 92 32.34 34.77 18.00
CA LYS A 92 33.78 34.44 17.99
C LYS A 92 34.29 33.90 16.66
N GLN A 93 33.41 33.76 15.65
CA GLN A 93 33.71 33.14 14.35
C GLN A 93 34.12 31.66 14.44
N GLU A 94 33.78 30.98 15.52
CA GLU A 94 33.97 29.53 15.72
C GLU A 94 32.87 28.70 15.05
N ARG A 95 31.77 29.34 14.66
CA ARG A 95 30.63 28.74 13.92
C ARG A 95 30.24 29.70 12.80
N MET A 96 30.10 29.14 11.58
CA MET A 96 29.69 29.87 10.37
C MET A 96 28.29 29.47 9.87
N THR A 97 27.77 28.34 10.34
CA THR A 97 26.47 27.81 9.87
C THR A 97 25.33 28.29 10.75
N PRO A 98 24.20 28.71 10.18
CA PRO A 98 22.98 29.02 10.93
C PRO A 98 22.59 27.89 11.88
N TYR A 99 21.77 28.21 12.87
CA TYR A 99 21.21 27.21 13.79
C TYR A 99 19.72 27.39 13.95
N GLU A 100 19.03 26.26 14.17
CA GLU A 100 17.61 26.25 14.41
C GLU A 100 17.30 26.18 15.90
N HIS A 101 16.23 26.86 16.31
CA HIS A 101 15.71 26.82 17.66
C HIS A 101 14.23 27.23 17.69
N ARG A 102 13.57 26.99 18.81
CA ARG A 102 12.17 27.37 19.03
C ARG A 102 12.06 28.71 19.74
N VAL A 103 11.13 29.51 19.29
CA VAL A 103 10.70 30.72 20.01
C VAL A 103 9.24 30.58 20.39
N ILE A 104 8.84 31.31 21.43
CA ILE A 104 7.45 31.43 21.86
C ILE A 104 6.97 32.81 21.51
N THR A 105 5.93 32.90 20.66
CA THR A 105 5.32 34.17 20.29
C THR A 105 4.53 34.76 21.46
N LYS A 106 4.10 36.02 21.34
CA LYS A 106 3.24 36.67 22.34
C LYS A 106 1.96 35.87 22.64
N ASP A 107 1.37 35.24 21.63
CA ASP A 107 0.15 34.43 21.75
C ASP A 107 0.41 33.01 22.28
N GLY A 108 1.68 32.68 22.58
CA GLY A 108 2.07 31.36 23.10
C GLY A 108 2.32 30.30 22.03
N GLU A 109 2.29 30.64 20.74
CA GLU A 109 2.63 29.72 19.66
C GLU A 109 4.14 29.44 19.63
N ILE A 110 4.50 28.19 19.29
CA ILE A 110 5.88 27.79 19.05
C ILE A 110 6.20 27.99 17.58
N ARG A 111 7.25 28.78 17.30
CA ARG A 111 7.80 28.94 15.95
C ARG A 111 9.23 28.45 15.89
N TRP A 112 9.56 27.79 14.79
CA TRP A 112 10.90 27.33 14.47
C TRP A 112 11.64 28.44 13.72
N ILE A 113 12.77 28.84 14.26
CA ILE A 113 13.57 29.94 13.72
C ILE A 113 14.92 29.42 13.27
N ILE A 114 15.35 29.85 12.08
CA ILE A 114 16.74 29.77 11.66
C ILE A 114 17.40 31.11 12.01
N GLU A 115 18.45 31.04 12.78
CA GLU A 115 19.15 32.22 13.26
C GLU A 115 20.61 32.25 12.85
N THR A 116 21.08 33.44 12.47
CA THR A 116 22.50 33.76 12.27
C THR A 116 22.83 35.01 13.03
N VAL A 117 23.96 35.00 13.76
CA VAL A 117 24.40 36.14 14.56
C VAL A 117 25.80 36.57 14.12
N THR A 118 25.99 37.86 13.94
CA THR A 118 27.30 38.45 13.62
C THR A 118 27.62 39.62 14.54
N SER A 119 28.90 39.93 14.71
CA SER A 119 29.34 41.06 15.51
C SER A 119 29.35 42.34 14.69
N VAL A 120 28.72 43.39 15.20
CA VAL A 120 28.71 44.73 14.60
C VAL A 120 29.05 45.80 15.65
N GLU A 121 29.42 46.98 15.19
CA GLU A 121 29.49 48.17 16.04
C GLU A 121 28.17 48.95 15.92
N TYR A 122 27.51 49.21 17.04
CA TYR A 122 26.28 49.99 17.11
C TYR A 122 26.40 51.05 18.18
N ARG A 123 26.25 52.33 17.77
CA ARG A 123 26.40 53.50 18.66
C ARG A 123 27.72 53.50 19.44
N GLY A 124 28.86 53.20 18.75
CA GLY A 124 30.20 53.20 19.33
C GLY A 124 30.47 52.01 20.28
N ARG A 125 29.64 51.03 20.34
CA ARG A 125 29.80 49.84 21.21
C ARG A 125 29.56 48.55 20.41
N ARG A 126 30.23 47.48 20.80
CA ARG A 126 30.05 46.17 20.21
C ARG A 126 28.63 45.67 20.47
N ALA A 127 28.01 45.13 19.43
CA ALA A 127 26.66 44.56 19.47
C ALA A 127 26.58 43.25 18.68
N ALA A 128 25.58 42.48 18.90
CA ALA A 128 25.19 41.30 18.11
C ALA A 128 24.08 41.71 17.12
N LEU A 129 24.31 41.52 15.83
CA LEU A 129 23.30 41.64 14.78
C LEU A 129 22.80 40.22 14.48
N GLY A 130 21.52 39.98 14.71
CA GLY A 130 20.88 38.72 14.43
C GLY A 130 19.93 38.78 13.23
N TYR A 131 19.97 37.74 12.41
CA TYR A 131 19.03 37.45 11.33
C TYR A 131 18.13 36.33 11.80
N PHE A 132 16.83 36.56 11.74
CA PHE A 132 15.78 35.76 12.38
C PHE A 132 14.75 35.37 11.32
N MET A 133 14.79 34.12 10.85
CA MET A 133 13.95 33.63 9.78
C MET A 133 12.97 32.57 10.30
N ASP A 134 11.67 32.77 10.03
CA ASP A 134 10.66 31.79 10.37
C ASP A 134 10.72 30.58 9.42
N ASN A 135 11.03 29.41 9.96
CA ASN A 135 11.13 28.13 9.26
C ASN A 135 10.01 27.16 9.67
N THR A 136 9.01 27.64 10.40
CA THR A 136 7.96 26.82 11.00
C THR A 136 7.22 25.98 9.95
N HIS A 137 6.84 26.62 8.85
CA HIS A 137 6.13 25.93 7.75
C HIS A 137 6.95 24.78 7.16
N SER A 138 8.25 25.00 6.91
CA SER A 138 9.14 23.97 6.35
C SER A 138 9.28 22.79 7.31
N VAL A 139 9.51 23.06 8.60
CA VAL A 139 9.65 22.02 9.63
C VAL A 139 8.38 21.16 9.72
N TYR A 140 7.22 21.79 9.82
CA TYR A 140 5.96 21.04 9.89
C TYR A 140 5.65 20.28 8.59
N THR A 141 5.97 20.84 7.43
CA THR A 141 5.77 20.16 6.14
C THR A 141 6.64 18.91 6.03
N ILE A 142 7.92 19.01 6.38
CA ILE A 142 8.84 17.86 6.38
C ILE A 142 8.37 16.78 7.36
N GLU A 143 7.95 17.17 8.56
CA GLU A 143 7.48 16.21 9.57
C GLU A 143 6.14 15.54 9.14
N ALA A 144 5.21 16.30 8.56
CA ALA A 144 3.96 15.75 8.02
C ALA A 144 4.22 14.75 6.89
N LEU A 145 5.19 15.07 5.99
CA LEU A 145 5.61 14.15 4.94
C LEU A 145 6.21 12.87 5.54
N ARG A 146 7.13 13.00 6.51
CA ARG A 146 7.75 11.87 7.21
C ARG A 146 6.70 10.95 7.86
N ILE A 147 5.75 11.55 8.58
CA ILE A 147 4.65 10.80 9.20
C ILE A 147 3.80 10.08 8.15
N SER A 148 3.51 10.74 7.03
CA SER A 148 2.74 10.15 5.93
C SER A 148 3.47 8.97 5.30
N GLU A 149 4.77 9.11 5.02
CA GLU A 149 5.61 8.02 4.51
C GLU A 149 5.68 6.84 5.49
N ASP A 150 5.87 7.10 6.79
CA ASP A 150 5.92 6.06 7.80
C ASP A 150 4.59 5.31 7.92
N LYS A 151 3.46 6.02 7.84
CA LYS A 151 2.13 5.40 7.79
C LYS A 151 1.98 4.52 6.56
N PHE A 152 2.34 5.02 5.38
CA PHE A 152 2.30 4.25 4.14
C PHE A 152 3.16 2.98 4.23
N LYS A 153 4.43 3.12 4.66
CA LYS A 153 5.34 1.99 4.84
C LYS A 153 4.79 0.92 5.79
N LYS A 154 4.16 1.35 6.89
CA LYS A 154 3.53 0.42 7.85
C LYS A 154 2.35 -0.32 7.22
N VAL A 155 1.41 0.39 6.58
CA VAL A 155 0.24 -0.23 5.93
C VAL A 155 0.68 -1.18 4.83
N PHE A 156 1.59 -0.75 3.96
CA PHE A 156 2.11 -1.56 2.86
C PHE A 156 2.78 -2.85 3.36
N ARG A 157 3.66 -2.77 4.36
CA ARG A 157 4.41 -3.93 4.87
C ARG A 157 3.60 -4.88 5.73
N SER A 158 2.70 -4.34 6.58
CA SER A 158 1.94 -5.15 7.56
C SER A 158 0.65 -5.75 6.99
N SER A 159 0.24 -5.35 5.79
CA SER A 159 -0.96 -5.91 5.16
C SER A 159 -0.83 -7.43 4.98
N PRO A 160 -1.88 -8.21 5.29
CA PRO A 160 -1.94 -9.63 4.97
C PRO A 160 -2.14 -9.88 3.47
N ASP A 161 -2.73 -8.93 2.74
CA ASP A 161 -2.89 -9.00 1.29
C ASP A 161 -1.58 -8.59 0.59
N TRP A 162 -1.35 -9.10 -0.60
CA TRP A 162 -0.16 -8.76 -1.37
C TRP A 162 -0.31 -7.37 -1.95
N PHE A 163 0.66 -6.53 -1.73
CA PHE A 163 0.79 -5.26 -2.42
C PHE A 163 2.00 -5.27 -3.34
N VAL A 164 1.80 -4.75 -4.53
CA VAL A 164 2.79 -4.66 -5.58
C VAL A 164 2.71 -3.29 -6.22
N ILE A 165 3.86 -2.70 -6.48
CA ILE A 165 4.01 -1.52 -7.35
C ILE A 165 4.84 -1.97 -8.54
N SER A 166 4.36 -1.69 -9.75
CA SER A 166 5.06 -2.03 -10.99
C SER A 166 4.85 -0.95 -12.06
N THR A 167 5.72 -0.91 -13.07
CA THR A 167 5.49 -0.07 -14.25
C THR A 167 4.24 -0.56 -14.99
N LEU A 168 3.46 0.37 -15.59
CA LEU A 168 2.24 0.03 -16.33
C LEU A 168 2.59 -0.66 -17.66
N GLU A 169 3.58 -0.17 -18.38
CA GLU A 169 3.90 -0.62 -19.74
C GLU A 169 4.52 -2.03 -19.72
N ASP A 170 5.64 -2.19 -19.08
CA ASP A 170 6.41 -3.44 -19.10
C ASP A 170 6.07 -4.38 -17.96
N GLY A 171 5.54 -3.82 -16.85
CA GLY A 171 5.19 -4.57 -15.65
C GLY A 171 6.41 -4.97 -14.82
N PHE A 172 7.48 -4.15 -14.84
CA PHE A 172 8.61 -4.32 -13.94
C PHE A 172 8.20 -4.03 -12.50
N TYR A 173 8.49 -4.93 -11.59
CA TYR A 173 8.25 -4.74 -10.18
C TYR A 173 9.18 -3.68 -9.60
N ILE A 174 8.60 -2.61 -9.06
CA ILE A 174 9.30 -1.53 -8.37
C ILE A 174 9.37 -1.83 -6.88
N ASP A 175 8.25 -2.27 -6.29
CA ASP A 175 8.21 -2.68 -4.89
C ASP A 175 7.13 -3.75 -4.66
N VAL A 176 7.35 -4.59 -3.63
CA VAL A 176 6.42 -5.63 -3.18
C VAL A 176 6.45 -5.70 -1.66
N ASN A 177 5.33 -6.03 -1.03
CA ASN A 177 5.29 -6.17 0.42
C ASN A 177 5.71 -7.57 0.90
N GLU A 178 5.87 -7.72 2.21
CA GLU A 178 6.28 -8.97 2.83
C GLU A 178 5.26 -10.11 2.62
N ALA A 179 3.96 -9.79 2.52
CA ALA A 179 2.93 -10.79 2.25
C ALA A 179 3.12 -11.43 0.86
N PHE A 180 3.45 -10.64 -0.16
CA PHE A 180 3.80 -11.15 -1.48
C PHE A 180 4.99 -12.11 -1.42
N LEU A 181 6.09 -11.71 -0.77
CA LEU A 181 7.31 -12.52 -0.69
C LEU A 181 7.06 -13.85 0.03
N ARG A 182 6.41 -13.80 1.19
CA ARG A 182 6.07 -15.02 1.95
C ARG A 182 5.18 -15.98 1.19
N ALA A 183 4.18 -15.47 0.51
CA ALA A 183 3.19 -16.30 -0.16
C ALA A 183 3.70 -16.87 -1.50
N THR A 184 4.47 -16.09 -2.26
CA THR A 184 5.03 -16.53 -3.55
C THR A 184 6.28 -17.39 -3.40
N GLY A 185 7.02 -17.24 -2.29
CA GLY A 185 8.29 -17.91 -2.03
C GLY A 185 9.49 -17.30 -2.77
N TYR A 186 9.31 -16.10 -3.35
CA TYR A 186 10.43 -15.35 -3.94
C TYR A 186 11.11 -14.48 -2.88
N GLU A 187 12.39 -14.22 -3.07
CA GLU A 187 13.12 -13.20 -2.35
C GLU A 187 13.03 -11.86 -3.08
N ARG A 188 13.09 -10.74 -2.34
CA ARG A 188 12.94 -9.38 -2.91
C ARG A 188 13.88 -9.12 -4.09
N HIS A 189 15.16 -9.50 -3.97
CA HIS A 189 16.16 -9.32 -5.04
C HIS A 189 15.86 -10.14 -6.31
N GLN A 190 15.04 -11.20 -6.23
CA GLN A 190 14.62 -12.00 -7.37
C GLN A 190 13.41 -11.39 -8.10
N VAL A 191 12.71 -10.45 -7.48
CA VAL A 191 11.47 -9.85 -7.96
C VAL A 191 11.68 -8.44 -8.49
N ILE A 192 12.34 -7.59 -7.72
CA ILE A 192 12.54 -6.18 -8.09
C ILE A 192 13.33 -6.07 -9.39
N GLY A 193 12.83 -5.23 -10.32
CA GLY A 193 13.41 -5.06 -11.65
C GLY A 193 13.11 -6.19 -12.64
N ARG A 194 12.27 -7.16 -12.26
CA ARG A 194 11.76 -8.20 -13.18
C ARG A 194 10.27 -8.02 -13.44
N THR A 195 9.79 -8.63 -14.51
CA THR A 195 8.38 -8.59 -14.87
C THR A 195 7.61 -9.80 -14.33
N SER A 196 6.30 -9.66 -14.17
CA SER A 196 5.44 -10.78 -13.80
C SER A 196 5.43 -11.90 -14.85
N ARG A 197 5.78 -11.59 -16.12
CA ARG A 197 5.96 -12.58 -17.19
C ARG A 197 7.22 -13.40 -16.99
N GLU A 198 8.38 -12.76 -16.75
CA GLU A 198 9.64 -13.44 -16.49
C GLU A 198 9.58 -14.38 -15.29
N LEU A 199 8.84 -13.97 -14.25
CA LEU A 199 8.63 -14.78 -13.06
C LEU A 199 7.54 -15.86 -13.25
N GLY A 200 6.79 -15.83 -14.37
CA GLY A 200 5.73 -16.79 -14.66
C GLY A 200 4.57 -16.77 -13.63
N ILE A 201 4.33 -15.63 -12.99
CA ILE A 201 3.33 -15.52 -11.93
C ILE A 201 1.91 -15.73 -12.46
N TRP A 202 1.58 -15.24 -13.65
CA TRP A 202 0.29 -15.47 -14.28
C TRP A 202 0.20 -16.90 -14.79
N ALA A 203 -0.70 -17.71 -14.26
CA ALA A 203 -0.91 -19.08 -14.74
C ALA A 203 -1.47 -19.08 -16.16
N ASP A 204 -2.19 -18.03 -16.53
CA ASP A 204 -2.73 -17.79 -17.86
C ASP A 204 -2.24 -16.42 -18.36
N ALA A 205 -1.39 -16.41 -19.37
CA ALA A 205 -0.77 -15.20 -19.90
C ALA A 205 -1.79 -14.28 -20.62
N SER A 206 -2.87 -14.83 -21.21
CA SER A 206 -3.89 -14.06 -21.91
C SER A 206 -4.65 -13.12 -20.97
N ASN A 207 -4.89 -13.53 -19.73
CA ASN A 207 -5.56 -12.72 -18.72
C ASN A 207 -4.78 -11.43 -18.40
N ARG A 208 -3.43 -11.50 -18.43
CA ARG A 208 -2.59 -10.34 -18.20
C ARG A 208 -2.75 -9.29 -19.33
N ASP A 209 -2.78 -9.74 -20.56
CA ASP A 209 -2.84 -8.82 -21.72
C ASP A 209 -4.22 -8.13 -21.80
N GLU A 210 -5.29 -8.82 -21.46
CA GLU A 210 -6.63 -8.26 -21.35
C GLU A 210 -6.71 -7.25 -20.19
N MET A 211 -6.14 -7.59 -19.05
CA MET A 211 -6.06 -6.72 -17.87
C MET A 211 -5.33 -5.42 -18.18
N VAL A 212 -4.17 -5.45 -18.86
CA VAL A 212 -3.42 -4.24 -19.23
C VAL A 212 -4.24 -3.35 -20.17
N LYS A 213 -4.98 -3.93 -21.12
CA LYS A 213 -5.90 -3.16 -22.00
C LYS A 213 -7.00 -2.45 -21.20
N THR A 214 -7.59 -3.14 -20.22
CA THR A 214 -8.61 -2.56 -19.33
C THR A 214 -8.04 -1.42 -18.50
N LEU A 215 -6.86 -1.62 -17.87
CA LEU A 215 -6.19 -0.59 -17.09
C LEU A 215 -5.86 0.67 -17.89
N ARG A 216 -5.40 0.51 -19.13
CA ARG A 216 -5.12 1.66 -20.01
C ARG A 216 -6.39 2.45 -20.36
N LYS A 217 -7.53 1.76 -20.47
CA LYS A 217 -8.81 2.37 -20.85
C LYS A 217 -9.56 2.98 -19.66
N GLU A 218 -9.57 2.27 -18.54
CA GLU A 218 -10.45 2.56 -17.40
C GLU A 218 -9.67 3.09 -16.17
N GLY A 219 -8.33 3.00 -16.18
CA GLY A 219 -7.47 3.44 -15.08
C GLY A 219 -7.46 2.52 -13.87
N SER A 220 -8.41 1.59 -13.76
CA SER A 220 -8.48 0.65 -12.65
C SER A 220 -9.17 -0.66 -13.02
N VAL A 221 -8.83 -1.72 -12.27
CA VAL A 221 -9.51 -3.02 -12.31
C VAL A 221 -9.80 -3.44 -10.88
N ARG A 222 -11.01 -3.92 -10.60
CA ARG A 222 -11.40 -4.33 -9.25
C ARG A 222 -11.94 -5.76 -9.23
N ASN A 223 -11.51 -6.52 -8.22
CA ASN A 223 -12.01 -7.86 -7.89
C ASN A 223 -11.96 -8.85 -9.07
N LEU A 224 -10.91 -8.79 -9.87
CA LEU A 224 -10.69 -9.76 -10.94
C LEU A 224 -10.19 -11.07 -10.34
N GLU A 225 -10.92 -12.16 -10.56
CA GLU A 225 -10.47 -13.50 -10.17
C GLU A 225 -9.45 -14.02 -11.19
N VAL A 226 -8.26 -14.33 -10.71
CA VAL A 226 -7.14 -14.80 -11.52
C VAL A 226 -6.41 -15.97 -10.86
N ARG A 227 -5.65 -16.71 -11.64
CA ARG A 227 -4.82 -17.81 -11.13
C ARG A 227 -3.36 -17.40 -11.18
N PHE A 228 -2.71 -17.42 -10.04
CA PHE A 228 -1.28 -17.13 -9.92
C PHE A 228 -0.49 -18.38 -9.60
N ARG A 229 0.70 -18.47 -10.17
CA ARG A 229 1.66 -19.54 -9.95
C ARG A 229 2.72 -19.08 -8.97
N MET A 230 2.88 -19.83 -7.90
CA MET A 230 3.93 -19.62 -6.91
C MET A 230 5.28 -20.15 -7.44
N LYS A 231 6.38 -19.75 -6.81
CA LYS A 231 7.73 -20.27 -7.14
C LYS A 231 7.83 -21.78 -7.03
N SER A 232 7.05 -22.39 -6.12
CA SER A 232 6.94 -23.86 -5.96
C SER A 232 6.23 -24.56 -7.12
N GLY A 233 5.58 -23.83 -8.03
CA GLY A 233 4.70 -24.36 -9.08
C GLY A 233 3.23 -24.49 -8.63
N GLU A 234 2.91 -24.31 -7.36
CA GLU A 234 1.53 -24.30 -6.87
C GLU A 234 0.71 -23.19 -7.52
N ILE A 235 -0.50 -23.53 -7.98
CA ILE A 235 -1.45 -22.54 -8.54
C ILE A 235 -2.48 -22.20 -7.47
N ARG A 236 -2.66 -20.88 -7.22
CA ARG A 236 -3.62 -20.34 -6.28
C ARG A 236 -4.65 -19.46 -6.96
N ASN A 237 -5.88 -19.47 -6.44
CA ASN A 237 -6.93 -18.56 -6.88
C ASN A 237 -6.80 -17.24 -6.12
N MET A 238 -6.71 -16.15 -6.87
CA MET A 238 -6.45 -14.83 -6.32
C MET A 238 -7.55 -13.88 -6.73
N LEU A 239 -7.92 -13.00 -5.82
CA LEU A 239 -8.75 -11.83 -6.10
C LEU A 239 -7.82 -10.64 -6.27
N TRP A 240 -7.71 -10.12 -7.48
CA TRP A 240 -6.77 -9.09 -7.88
C TRP A 240 -7.48 -7.78 -8.16
N SER A 241 -6.93 -6.68 -7.63
CA SER A 241 -7.40 -5.32 -7.91
C SER A 241 -6.19 -4.44 -8.14
N ALA A 242 -6.28 -3.50 -9.08
CA ALA A 242 -5.21 -2.57 -9.36
C ALA A 242 -5.71 -1.23 -9.87
N GLU A 243 -4.90 -0.22 -9.67
CA GLU A 243 -5.15 1.15 -10.08
C GLU A 243 -3.87 1.76 -10.66
N VAL A 244 -4.04 2.57 -11.71
CA VAL A 244 -2.94 3.32 -12.32
C VAL A 244 -2.67 4.55 -11.47
N ILE A 245 -1.42 4.74 -11.11
CA ILE A 245 -0.93 5.88 -10.34
C ILE A 245 0.20 6.59 -11.09
N ASP A 246 0.36 7.88 -10.83
CA ASP A 246 1.54 8.62 -11.26
C ASP A 246 2.66 8.43 -10.22
N TYR A 247 3.81 7.95 -10.65
CA TYR A 247 4.99 7.74 -9.83
C TYR A 247 6.21 8.42 -10.46
N GLY A 248 6.47 9.65 -10.05
CA GLY A 248 7.39 10.53 -10.77
C GLY A 248 6.88 10.86 -12.17
N ASP A 249 7.71 10.65 -13.18
CA ASP A 249 7.37 10.91 -14.59
C ASP A 249 6.76 9.69 -15.30
N GLU A 250 6.57 8.57 -14.59
CA GLU A 250 6.08 7.32 -15.17
C GLU A 250 4.70 6.93 -14.63
N LYS A 251 3.89 6.30 -15.50
CA LYS A 251 2.66 5.63 -15.10
C LYS A 251 2.99 4.28 -14.48
N CYS A 252 2.60 4.11 -13.24
CA CYS A 252 2.77 2.87 -12.50
C CYS A 252 1.43 2.24 -12.13
N LEU A 253 1.49 1.01 -11.70
CA LEU A 253 0.38 0.23 -11.25
C LEU A 253 0.58 -0.09 -9.77
N ILE A 254 -0.37 0.28 -8.93
CA ILE A 254 -0.48 -0.29 -7.59
C ILE A 254 -1.51 -1.41 -7.63
N ALA A 255 -1.11 -2.61 -7.22
CA ALA A 255 -1.98 -3.77 -7.22
C ALA A 255 -2.08 -4.38 -5.82
N MET A 256 -3.31 -4.76 -5.46
CA MET A 256 -3.62 -5.53 -4.26
C MET A 256 -4.15 -6.89 -4.68
N THR A 257 -3.67 -7.94 -4.03
CA THR A 257 -4.06 -9.32 -4.35
C THR A 257 -4.36 -10.09 -3.07
N ARG A 258 -5.53 -10.72 -3.02
CA ARG A 258 -5.97 -11.56 -1.90
C ARG A 258 -6.04 -13.02 -2.32
N ASP A 259 -5.46 -13.91 -1.53
CA ASP A 259 -5.60 -15.35 -1.73
C ASP A 259 -7.00 -15.80 -1.32
N ILE A 260 -7.77 -16.32 -2.29
CA ILE A 260 -9.13 -16.85 -2.09
C ILE A 260 -9.18 -18.37 -2.27
N THR A 261 -8.03 -19.04 -2.34
CA THR A 261 -7.95 -20.49 -2.61
C THR A 261 -8.70 -21.33 -1.58
N ALA A 262 -8.55 -20.99 -0.30
CA ALA A 262 -9.26 -21.69 0.77
C ALA A 262 -10.79 -21.51 0.65
N ARG A 263 -11.23 -20.30 0.34
CA ARG A 263 -12.67 -20.00 0.11
C ARG A 263 -13.23 -20.81 -1.06
N HIS A 264 -12.50 -20.82 -2.20
CA HIS A 264 -12.90 -21.61 -3.37
C HIS A 264 -12.97 -23.11 -3.07
N ARG A 265 -11.99 -23.67 -2.36
CA ARG A 265 -11.99 -25.09 -1.95
C ARG A 265 -13.19 -25.39 -1.05
N ALA A 266 -13.45 -24.58 -0.04
CA ALA A 266 -14.60 -24.77 0.84
C ALA A 266 -15.93 -24.70 0.09
N GLN A 267 -16.10 -23.76 -0.83
CA GLN A 267 -17.30 -23.63 -1.63
C GLN A 267 -17.51 -24.82 -2.57
N GLN A 268 -16.44 -25.31 -3.22
CA GLN A 268 -16.52 -26.50 -4.07
C GLN A 268 -16.88 -27.75 -3.25
N GLU A 269 -16.32 -27.88 -2.05
CA GLU A 269 -16.62 -29.01 -1.18
C GLU A 269 -18.05 -28.96 -0.65
N GLN A 270 -18.56 -27.79 -0.30
CA GLN A 270 -19.96 -27.60 0.06
C GLN A 270 -20.89 -27.97 -1.09
N LEU A 271 -20.65 -27.47 -2.31
CA LEU A 271 -21.45 -27.80 -3.48
C LEU A 271 -21.44 -29.33 -3.78
N LYS A 272 -20.26 -29.96 -3.56
CA LYS A 272 -20.14 -31.42 -3.72
C LYS A 272 -20.97 -32.18 -2.69
N ARG A 273 -21.00 -31.70 -1.43
CA ARG A 273 -21.84 -32.28 -0.36
C ARG A 273 -23.32 -32.09 -0.64
N GLU A 274 -23.74 -30.90 -1.05
CA GLU A 274 -25.14 -30.60 -1.40
C GLU A 274 -25.63 -31.49 -2.57
N LYS A 275 -24.81 -31.65 -3.62
CA LYS A 275 -25.12 -32.56 -4.73
C LYS A 275 -25.26 -34.01 -4.27
N LEU A 276 -24.34 -34.47 -3.41
CA LEU A 276 -24.40 -35.82 -2.85
C LEU A 276 -25.68 -36.03 -2.03
N GLN A 277 -25.99 -35.08 -1.15
CA GLN A 277 -27.19 -35.15 -0.33
C GLN A 277 -28.46 -35.20 -1.18
N GLY A 278 -28.59 -34.39 -2.23
CA GLY A 278 -29.71 -34.43 -3.16
C GLY A 278 -29.85 -35.78 -3.86
N VAL A 279 -28.76 -36.43 -4.25
CA VAL A 279 -28.79 -37.80 -4.84
C VAL A 279 -29.25 -38.82 -3.84
N LEU A 280 -28.82 -38.75 -2.57
CA LEU A 280 -29.22 -39.66 -1.51
C LEU A 280 -30.73 -39.53 -1.16
N GLU A 281 -31.21 -38.27 -1.10
CA GLU A 281 -32.65 -38.00 -0.87
C GLU A 281 -33.54 -38.60 -1.98
N ILE A 282 -33.14 -38.39 -3.25
CA ILE A 282 -33.87 -39.01 -4.39
C ILE A 282 -33.81 -40.51 -4.33
N ALA A 283 -32.62 -41.09 -4.02
CA ALA A 283 -32.48 -42.54 -3.89
C ALA A 283 -33.39 -43.12 -2.78
N GLY A 284 -33.39 -42.46 -1.60
CA GLY A 284 -34.27 -42.88 -0.49
C GLY A 284 -35.76 -42.81 -0.81
N ALA A 285 -36.21 -41.71 -1.43
CA ALA A 285 -37.60 -41.57 -1.87
C ALA A 285 -37.99 -42.65 -2.89
N THR A 286 -37.13 -42.90 -3.89
CA THR A 286 -37.34 -43.92 -4.91
C THR A 286 -37.40 -45.33 -4.28
N CYS A 287 -36.52 -45.65 -3.34
CA CYS A 287 -36.56 -46.92 -2.62
C CYS A 287 -37.87 -47.09 -1.86
N HIS A 288 -38.35 -46.04 -1.20
CA HIS A 288 -39.64 -46.10 -0.49
C HIS A 288 -40.81 -46.34 -1.44
N GLU A 289 -40.86 -45.62 -2.57
CA GLU A 289 -41.91 -45.83 -3.60
C GLU A 289 -41.88 -47.20 -4.27
N VAL A 290 -40.69 -47.82 -4.42
CA VAL A 290 -40.55 -49.20 -4.95
C VAL A 290 -40.91 -50.24 -3.89
N ASN A 291 -40.53 -50.03 -2.64
CA ASN A 291 -40.76 -50.98 -1.57
C ASN A 291 -42.29 -51.15 -1.23
N GLN A 292 -43.08 -50.06 -1.40
CA GLN A 292 -44.54 -50.12 -1.15
C GLN A 292 -45.24 -51.14 -2.06
N PRO A 293 -45.22 -51.07 -3.38
CA PRO A 293 -45.86 -52.08 -4.25
C PRO A 293 -45.22 -53.46 -4.09
N LEU A 294 -43.90 -53.49 -3.78
CA LEU A 294 -43.21 -54.77 -3.55
C LEU A 294 -43.78 -55.53 -2.33
N GLN A 295 -44.08 -54.82 -1.25
CA GLN A 295 -44.73 -55.39 -0.06
C GLN A 295 -46.09 -55.94 -0.38
N TYR A 296 -46.92 -55.26 -1.22
CA TYR A 296 -48.21 -55.74 -1.66
C TYR A 296 -48.12 -57.01 -2.53
N ILE A 297 -47.12 -57.04 -3.43
CA ILE A 297 -46.85 -58.24 -4.24
C ILE A 297 -46.45 -59.41 -3.34
N TYR A 298 -45.65 -59.23 -2.29
CA TYR A 298 -45.30 -60.28 -1.35
C TYR A 298 -46.56 -60.84 -0.63
N LEU A 299 -47.53 -59.99 -0.26
CA LEU A 299 -48.75 -60.41 0.42
C LEU A 299 -49.54 -61.26 -0.49
N LEU A 300 -49.79 -60.86 -1.74
CA LEU A 300 -50.54 -61.63 -2.73
C LEU A 300 -49.83 -62.95 -3.09
N LEU A 301 -48.51 -62.94 -3.26
CA LEU A 301 -47.74 -64.16 -3.52
C LEU A 301 -47.84 -65.16 -2.39
N ASN A 302 -47.81 -64.74 -1.14
CA ASN A 302 -47.94 -65.63 -0.01
C ASN A 302 -49.35 -66.30 0.02
N GLU A 303 -50.40 -65.56 -0.30
CA GLU A 303 -51.76 -66.15 -0.39
C GLU A 303 -51.84 -67.21 -1.46
N VAL A 304 -51.35 -66.91 -2.68
CA VAL A 304 -51.44 -67.85 -3.82
C VAL A 304 -50.50 -69.07 -3.64
N MET A 305 -49.33 -68.88 -3.03
CA MET A 305 -48.38 -69.97 -2.75
C MET A 305 -48.88 -70.94 -1.67
N ASN A 306 -49.76 -70.49 -0.77
CA ASN A 306 -50.45 -71.41 0.18
C ASN A 306 -51.41 -72.35 -0.51
N GLU A 307 -52.05 -71.94 -1.61
CA GLU A 307 -52.91 -72.75 -2.41
C GLU A 307 -52.16 -73.67 -3.40
N TYR A 308 -50.99 -73.15 -3.93
CA TYR A 308 -50.23 -73.88 -4.96
C TYR A 308 -48.73 -73.93 -4.61
N PRO A 309 -48.32 -74.70 -3.59
CA PRO A 309 -46.97 -74.66 -3.02
C PRO A 309 -45.87 -75.13 -3.95
N ASP A 310 -46.16 -76.01 -4.90
CA ASP A 310 -45.14 -76.57 -5.83
C ASP A 310 -45.11 -75.87 -7.21
N ASN A 311 -45.69 -74.66 -7.31
CA ASN A 311 -45.72 -73.92 -8.56
C ASN A 311 -44.37 -73.21 -8.84
N GLY A 312 -43.59 -73.71 -9.81
CA GLY A 312 -42.31 -73.25 -10.18
C GLY A 312 -42.25 -71.76 -10.61
N ASN A 313 -43.37 -71.30 -11.27
CA ASN A 313 -43.44 -69.87 -11.68
C ASN A 313 -43.59 -68.89 -10.49
N LEU A 314 -44.36 -69.30 -9.47
CA LEU A 314 -44.54 -68.49 -8.26
C LEU A 314 -43.21 -68.39 -7.48
N ASN A 315 -42.48 -69.48 -7.42
CA ASN A 315 -41.12 -69.47 -6.79
C ASN A 315 -40.18 -68.58 -7.55
N GLU A 316 -40.23 -68.52 -8.87
CA GLU A 316 -39.34 -67.58 -9.66
C GLU A 316 -39.76 -66.14 -9.47
N ILE A 317 -41.05 -65.80 -9.42
CA ILE A 317 -41.52 -64.44 -9.11
C ILE A 317 -40.99 -63.99 -7.73
N ARG A 318 -41.10 -64.87 -6.73
CA ARG A 318 -40.58 -64.60 -5.39
C ARG A 318 -39.09 -64.27 -5.37
N LYS A 319 -38.28 -65.04 -6.08
CA LYS A 319 -36.83 -64.73 -6.22
C LYS A 319 -36.56 -63.39 -6.86
N GLN A 320 -37.34 -62.98 -7.86
CA GLN A 320 -37.18 -61.64 -8.47
C GLN A 320 -37.60 -60.52 -7.50
N CYS A 321 -38.63 -60.70 -6.70
CA CYS A 321 -38.99 -59.75 -5.63
C CYS A 321 -37.93 -59.66 -4.58
N ASP A 322 -37.31 -60.74 -4.12
CA ASP A 322 -36.18 -60.75 -3.19
C ASP A 322 -34.97 -60.01 -3.75
N ARG A 323 -34.76 -60.21 -5.07
CA ARG A 323 -33.68 -59.47 -5.77
C ARG A 323 -33.92 -57.98 -5.79
N ILE A 324 -35.15 -57.51 -6.10
CA ILE A 324 -35.50 -56.09 -6.07
C ILE A 324 -35.33 -55.54 -4.65
N LYS A 325 -35.83 -56.22 -3.62
CA LYS A 325 -35.68 -55.86 -2.21
C LYS A 325 -34.19 -55.68 -1.82
N THR A 326 -33.35 -56.61 -2.27
CA THR A 326 -31.91 -56.53 -2.01
C THR A 326 -31.29 -55.31 -2.68
N ILE A 327 -31.71 -54.92 -3.87
CA ILE A 327 -31.22 -53.74 -4.59
C ILE A 327 -31.66 -52.45 -3.85
N THR A 328 -32.96 -52.35 -3.47
CA THR A 328 -33.46 -51.16 -2.74
C THR A 328 -32.80 -51.02 -1.38
N GLN A 329 -32.59 -52.10 -0.63
CA GLN A 329 -31.86 -52.09 0.64
C GLN A 329 -30.39 -51.61 0.46
N LYS A 330 -29.70 -52.05 -0.58
CA LYS A 330 -28.37 -51.56 -0.91
C LYS A 330 -28.38 -50.08 -1.26
N MET A 331 -29.38 -49.58 -1.97
CA MET A 331 -29.53 -48.15 -2.27
C MET A 331 -29.81 -47.32 -1.03
N GLU A 332 -30.64 -47.78 -0.11
CA GLU A 332 -30.87 -47.11 1.20
C GLU A 332 -29.59 -47.04 2.06
N GLY A 333 -28.72 -48.04 1.94
CA GLY A 333 -27.44 -48.10 2.65
C GLY A 333 -26.29 -47.31 2.03
N ILE A 334 -26.50 -46.59 0.89
CA ILE A 334 -25.44 -45.79 0.25
C ILE A 334 -25.14 -44.57 1.08
N THR A 335 -23.96 -44.51 1.68
CA THR A 335 -23.42 -43.36 2.38
C THR A 335 -22.30 -42.69 1.60
N ILE A 336 -21.77 -43.33 0.57
CA ILE A 336 -20.65 -42.86 -0.26
C ILE A 336 -21.06 -42.95 -1.72
N TYR A 337 -20.95 -41.85 -2.44
CA TYR A 337 -21.23 -41.76 -3.86
C TYR A 337 -20.00 -42.16 -4.68
N GLU A 338 -20.03 -43.36 -5.27
CA GLU A 338 -19.05 -43.81 -6.27
C GLU A 338 -19.75 -44.00 -7.62
N THR A 339 -19.12 -43.57 -8.70
CA THR A 339 -19.63 -43.72 -10.06
C THR A 339 -18.76 -44.67 -10.85
N THR A 340 -19.41 -45.57 -11.62
CA THR A 340 -18.76 -46.37 -12.64
C THR A 340 -19.13 -45.89 -14.03
N ASP A 341 -18.23 -46.11 -15.00
CA ASP A 341 -18.52 -45.80 -16.40
C ASP A 341 -19.54 -46.80 -16.94
N TYR A 342 -20.62 -46.26 -17.52
CA TYR A 342 -21.68 -47.03 -18.19
C TYR A 342 -21.63 -46.77 -19.69
N ILE A 343 -22.37 -47.57 -20.49
CA ILE A 343 -22.34 -47.50 -21.95
C ILE A 343 -22.42 -46.04 -22.46
N GLN A 344 -21.56 -45.65 -23.40
CA GLN A 344 -21.45 -44.34 -24.03
C GLN A 344 -20.91 -43.19 -23.11
N GLY A 345 -20.05 -43.46 -22.13
CA GLY A 345 -19.41 -42.45 -21.32
C GLY A 345 -20.30 -41.75 -20.28
N LYS A 346 -21.53 -42.26 -20.05
CA LYS A 346 -22.37 -41.84 -18.93
C LYS A 346 -21.91 -42.51 -17.64
N LYS A 347 -21.71 -41.73 -16.59
CA LYS A 347 -21.38 -42.25 -15.25
C LYS A 347 -22.66 -42.58 -14.50
N ILE A 348 -22.72 -43.76 -13.89
CA ILE A 348 -23.81 -44.18 -12.99
C ILE A 348 -23.24 -44.45 -11.59
N VAL A 349 -24.15 -44.46 -10.59
CA VAL A 349 -23.77 -44.81 -9.21
C VAL A 349 -23.42 -46.28 -9.13
N ASP A 350 -22.26 -46.63 -8.62
CA ASP A 350 -21.88 -48.02 -8.31
C ASP A 350 -22.49 -48.45 -6.96
N ILE A 351 -23.68 -49.01 -7.02
CA ILE A 351 -24.41 -49.46 -5.84
C ILE A 351 -23.67 -50.61 -5.12
N ASN A 352 -22.95 -51.47 -5.85
CA ASN A 352 -22.24 -52.59 -5.27
C ASN A 352 -20.91 -52.23 -4.63
N GLY A 353 -20.18 -51.27 -5.23
CA GLY A 353 -18.93 -50.74 -4.67
C GLY A 353 -19.15 -49.87 -3.44
N ALA A 354 -20.16 -49.01 -3.48
CA ALA A 354 -20.52 -48.11 -2.38
C ALA A 354 -21.01 -48.86 -1.12
N SER A 355 -21.72 -50.00 -1.31
CA SER A 355 -22.21 -50.84 -0.19
C SER A 355 -21.10 -51.62 0.52
N LYS A 356 -20.06 -52.08 -0.22
CA LYS A 356 -18.98 -52.90 0.37
C LYS A 356 -18.02 -52.13 1.28
N LYS A 357 -17.91 -50.82 1.15
CA LYS A 357 -17.05 -49.98 2.03
C LYS A 357 -17.66 -49.76 3.41
N ASN A 358 -18.98 -49.80 3.55
CA ASN A 358 -19.66 -49.68 4.85
C ASN A 358 -19.44 -50.90 5.76
N GLU A 359 -19.31 -52.10 5.18
CA GLU A 359 -19.04 -53.33 5.95
C GLU A 359 -17.60 -53.42 6.48
N ARG A 360 -16.67 -52.59 5.98
CA ARG A 360 -15.25 -52.55 6.46
C ARG A 360 -14.99 -51.43 7.47
N ALA A 361 -15.96 -50.56 7.73
CA ALA A 361 -15.81 -49.39 8.63
C ALA A 361 -16.61 -49.59 9.95
N SER A 362 -17.34 -50.65 10.09
CA SER A 362 -17.97 -51.17 11.33
C SER A 362 -17.20 -52.38 11.84
#